data_3b9ef7b9b1bd6b64aa78331950205bdd
#
_entry.id   3b9ef7b9b1bd6b64aa78331950205bdd
#
_cell.length_a   1.000
_cell.length_b   1.000
_cell.length_c   1.000
_cell.angle_alpha   90.00
_cell.angle_beta   90.00
_cell.angle_gamma   90.00
#
_symmetry.space_group_name_H-M   'P 1'
#
loop_
_entity.id
_entity.type
_entity.pdbx_description
1 polymer ?
#
loop_
_entity_poly.entity_id
_entity_poly.type
_entity_poly.pdbx_seq_one_letter_code
_entity_poly.pdbx_strand_id
1 'polypeptide(L)'
;VHLAVLGWILMVMFGAMYQMIPVLASLPVPWPGLIPWVHGLLVMGIVTMALGIATDIHPWLLLFASLGLGGSIALFIVPIGVALYKAPSQHPTVTAMRISALSLIGVLAMGALFLGEYSHGFYDFDRQALIGVHLTWGLFGWVGTLILGVSFQVLPMFYMTADFSTKRAFSVLWAWSASLVLIPLILFFLPEQSHLLWLAALPGAGA
;
A
#
# COMPACT_ATOMS: atom_id res chain seq x y z
N VAL A 1 -11.06 4.20 -11.51
CA VAL A 1 -10.58 3.81 -10.16
C VAL A 1 -9.19 4.36 -9.88
N HIS A 2 -8.17 4.11 -10.74
CA HIS A 2 -6.78 4.52 -10.48
C HIS A 2 -6.58 6.04 -10.31
N LEU A 3 -7.30 6.90 -11.04
CA LEU A 3 -7.25 8.35 -10.83
C LEU A 3 -7.63 8.76 -9.40
N ALA A 4 -8.65 8.13 -8.82
CA ALA A 4 -9.08 8.42 -7.46
C ALA A 4 -8.09 7.82 -6.43
N VAL A 5 -7.67 6.56 -6.63
CA VAL A 5 -6.78 5.86 -5.67
C VAL A 5 -5.37 6.43 -5.69
N LEU A 6 -4.77 6.63 -6.86
CA LEU A 6 -3.41 7.16 -6.99
C LEU A 6 -3.38 8.68 -6.87
N GLY A 7 -4.34 9.38 -7.51
CA GLY A 7 -4.35 10.84 -7.56
C GLY A 7 -4.85 11.51 -6.28
N TRP A 8 -5.62 10.80 -5.46
CA TRP A 8 -6.10 11.33 -4.20
C TRP A 8 -5.54 10.54 -3.01
N ILE A 9 -5.95 9.25 -2.86
CA ILE A 9 -5.64 8.48 -1.64
C ILE A 9 -4.12 8.30 -1.47
N LEU A 10 -3.41 7.84 -2.50
CA LEU A 10 -1.96 7.62 -2.41
C LEU A 10 -1.20 8.93 -2.13
N MET A 11 -1.59 10.01 -2.80
CA MET A 11 -0.96 11.33 -2.62
C MET A 11 -1.13 11.85 -1.19
N VAL A 12 -2.35 11.77 -0.64
CA VAL A 12 -2.64 12.15 0.75
C VAL A 12 -1.85 11.27 1.73
N MET A 13 -1.80 9.95 1.49
CA MET A 13 -1.10 9.02 2.37
C MET A 13 0.42 9.21 2.34
N PHE A 14 1.00 9.56 1.19
CA PHE A 14 2.42 9.93 1.11
C PHE A 14 2.72 11.15 1.98
N GLY A 15 1.91 12.21 1.84
CA GLY A 15 2.03 13.40 2.67
C GLY A 15 1.85 13.10 4.16
N ALA A 16 0.85 12.28 4.49
CA ALA A 16 0.58 11.87 5.87
C ALA A 16 1.78 11.11 6.47
N MET A 17 2.40 10.15 5.75
CA MET A 17 3.55 9.42 6.26
C MET A 17 4.77 10.31 6.50
N TYR A 18 5.04 11.27 5.60
CA TYR A 18 6.13 12.25 5.82
C TYR A 18 5.93 13.09 7.08
N GLN A 19 4.68 13.39 7.45
CA GLN A 19 4.34 14.17 8.66
C GLN A 19 4.24 13.27 9.91
N MET A 20 3.65 12.10 9.80
CA MET A 20 3.34 11.23 10.94
C MET A 20 4.57 10.49 11.47
N ILE A 21 5.50 10.06 10.61
CA ILE A 21 6.70 9.34 11.07
C ILE A 21 7.53 10.19 12.05
N PRO A 22 7.86 11.46 11.79
CA PRO A 22 8.57 12.28 12.78
C PRO A 22 7.84 12.42 14.11
N VAL A 23 6.52 12.52 14.08
CA VAL A 23 5.69 12.68 15.29
C VAL A 23 5.58 11.36 16.06
N LEU A 24 5.26 10.26 15.38
CA LEU A 24 4.94 8.98 16.02
C LEU A 24 6.18 8.14 16.33
N ALA A 25 7.21 8.22 15.51
CA ALA A 25 8.45 7.49 15.70
C ALA A 25 9.60 8.34 16.27
N SER A 26 9.38 9.64 16.45
CA SER A 26 10.38 10.62 16.92
C SER A 26 11.68 10.61 16.11
N LEU A 27 11.58 10.28 14.82
CA LEU A 27 12.73 10.21 13.91
C LEU A 27 12.44 11.01 12.64
N PRO A 28 13.38 11.87 12.20
CA PRO A 28 13.21 12.58 10.94
C PRO A 28 13.27 11.63 9.75
N VAL A 29 12.43 11.89 8.75
CA VAL A 29 12.54 11.20 7.46
C VAL A 29 13.74 11.78 6.71
N PRO A 30 14.71 10.96 6.27
CA PRO A 30 15.90 11.46 5.57
C PRO A 30 15.54 12.01 4.18
N TRP A 31 16.41 12.88 3.69
CA TRP A 31 16.35 13.47 2.34
C TRP A 31 15.01 14.14 1.99
N PRO A 32 14.55 15.13 2.78
CA PRO A 32 13.27 15.81 2.51
C PRO A 32 13.24 16.53 1.15
N GLY A 33 14.39 16.85 0.56
CA GLY A 33 14.48 17.39 -0.79
C GLY A 33 13.96 16.46 -1.91
N LEU A 34 13.71 15.18 -1.62
CA LEU A 34 13.08 14.24 -2.56
C LEU A 34 11.55 14.43 -2.68
N ILE A 35 10.90 15.07 -1.71
CA ILE A 35 9.43 15.21 -1.68
C ILE A 35 8.86 15.84 -2.96
N PRO A 36 9.41 16.94 -3.51
CA PRO A 36 8.90 17.51 -4.77
C PRO A 36 9.04 16.53 -5.96
N TRP A 37 10.10 15.74 -6.00
CA TRP A 37 10.31 14.73 -7.04
C TRP A 37 9.32 13.57 -6.92
N VAL A 38 9.07 13.08 -5.69
CA VAL A 38 8.03 12.08 -5.43
C VAL A 38 6.68 12.56 -5.96
N HIS A 39 6.30 13.80 -5.63
CA HIS A 39 5.04 14.37 -6.07
C HIS A 39 4.98 14.57 -7.59
N GLY A 40 6.01 15.18 -8.19
CA GLY A 40 6.07 15.43 -9.62
C GLY A 40 6.01 14.15 -10.46
N LEU A 41 6.77 13.12 -10.07
CA LEU A 41 6.75 11.82 -10.74
C LEU A 41 5.40 11.11 -10.55
N LEU A 42 4.77 11.24 -9.37
CA LEU A 42 3.44 10.68 -9.12
C LEU A 42 2.41 11.30 -10.06
N VAL A 43 2.35 12.62 -10.15
CA VAL A 43 1.41 13.34 -11.02
C VAL A 43 1.67 12.98 -12.49
N MET A 44 2.93 12.99 -12.94
CA MET A 44 3.30 12.58 -14.28
C MET A 44 2.81 11.16 -14.59
N GLY A 45 3.10 10.21 -13.68
CA GLY A 45 2.73 8.82 -13.85
C GLY A 45 1.22 8.60 -13.92
N ILE A 46 0.44 9.31 -13.08
CA ILE A 46 -1.04 9.23 -13.08
C ILE A 46 -1.61 9.77 -14.39
N VAL A 47 -1.15 10.94 -14.83
CA VAL A 47 -1.65 11.59 -16.04
C VAL A 47 -1.32 10.75 -17.27
N THR A 48 -0.07 10.29 -17.41
CA THR A 48 0.35 9.46 -18.54
C THR A 48 -0.33 8.10 -18.57
N MET A 49 -0.57 7.48 -17.39
CA MET A 49 -1.36 6.24 -17.28
C MET A 49 -2.81 6.47 -17.74
N ALA A 50 -3.45 7.54 -17.26
CA ALA A 50 -4.84 7.83 -17.63
C ALA A 50 -4.99 8.09 -19.12
N LEU A 51 -4.08 8.87 -19.71
CA LEU A 51 -4.04 9.13 -21.15
C LEU A 51 -3.72 7.87 -21.95
N GLY A 52 -2.75 7.06 -21.49
CA GLY A 52 -2.36 5.82 -22.16
C GLY A 52 -3.50 4.82 -22.24
N ILE A 53 -4.29 4.69 -21.16
CA ILE A 53 -5.48 3.82 -21.17
C ILE A 53 -6.61 4.42 -22.04
N ALA A 54 -6.78 5.72 -22.01
CA ALA A 54 -7.83 6.39 -22.79
C ALA A 54 -7.55 6.41 -24.31
N THR A 55 -6.31 6.19 -24.73
CA THR A 55 -5.85 6.19 -26.14
C THR A 55 -5.46 4.80 -26.62
N ASP A 56 -6.29 3.80 -26.32
CA ASP A 56 -6.11 2.40 -26.73
C ASP A 56 -4.73 1.81 -26.39
N ILE A 57 -4.28 2.07 -25.15
CA ILE A 57 -3.06 1.49 -24.58
C ILE A 57 -1.81 1.91 -25.34
N HIS A 58 -1.59 3.22 -25.47
CA HIS A 58 -0.43 3.77 -26.18
C HIS A 58 0.90 3.42 -25.45
N PRO A 59 1.83 2.69 -26.10
CA PRO A 59 3.01 2.11 -25.41
C PRO A 59 3.91 3.14 -24.71
N TRP A 60 4.17 4.28 -25.37
CA TRP A 60 5.03 5.31 -24.78
C TRP A 60 4.41 5.97 -23.56
N LEU A 61 3.09 6.20 -23.56
CA LEU A 61 2.39 6.76 -22.39
C LEU A 61 2.42 5.78 -21.23
N LEU A 62 2.28 4.49 -21.48
CA LEU A 62 2.40 3.46 -20.45
C LEU A 62 3.83 3.33 -19.91
N LEU A 63 4.85 3.51 -20.78
CA LEU A 63 6.24 3.56 -20.31
C LEU A 63 6.48 4.75 -19.38
N PHE A 64 6.03 5.96 -19.74
CA PHE A 64 6.13 7.13 -18.86
C PHE A 64 5.31 6.96 -17.58
N ALA A 65 4.16 6.30 -17.65
CA ALA A 65 3.37 5.95 -16.48
C ALA A 65 4.15 5.04 -15.52
N SER A 66 4.81 4.01 -16.05
CA SER A 66 5.63 3.08 -15.25
C SER A 66 6.81 3.78 -14.60
N LEU A 67 7.54 4.59 -15.35
CA LEU A 67 8.68 5.35 -14.85
C LEU A 67 8.24 6.37 -13.80
N GLY A 68 7.11 7.06 -14.03
CA GLY A 68 6.56 8.03 -13.10
C GLY A 68 6.06 7.40 -11.81
N LEU A 69 5.18 6.40 -11.89
CA LEU A 69 4.65 5.72 -10.71
C LEU A 69 5.73 4.92 -9.98
N GLY A 70 6.52 4.14 -10.72
CA GLY A 70 7.60 3.34 -10.15
C GLY A 70 8.68 4.21 -9.51
N GLY A 71 9.12 5.26 -10.19
CA GLY A 71 10.08 6.23 -9.67
C GLY A 71 9.57 6.98 -8.44
N SER A 72 8.32 7.45 -8.47
CA SER A 72 7.69 8.11 -7.32
C SER A 72 7.64 7.19 -6.10
N ILE A 73 7.13 5.96 -6.26
CA ILE A 73 7.01 4.99 -5.16
C ILE A 73 8.40 4.60 -4.64
N ALA A 74 9.38 4.37 -5.51
CA ALA A 74 10.75 4.06 -5.10
C ALA A 74 11.39 5.19 -4.30
N LEU A 75 11.29 6.45 -4.78
CA LEU A 75 11.79 7.63 -4.07
C LEU A 75 11.05 7.90 -2.76
N PHE A 76 9.81 7.46 -2.63
CA PHE A 76 9.05 7.51 -1.38
C PHE A 76 9.48 6.40 -0.42
N ILE A 77 9.52 5.15 -0.88
CA ILE A 77 9.76 3.97 -0.03
C ILE A 77 11.16 3.97 0.58
N VAL A 78 12.18 4.44 -0.13
CA VAL A 78 13.56 4.41 0.38
C VAL A 78 13.72 5.27 1.64
N PRO A 79 13.42 6.58 1.66
CA PRO A 79 13.55 7.39 2.88
C PRO A 79 12.59 6.94 4.00
N ILE A 80 11.36 6.57 3.66
CA ILE A 80 10.39 6.05 4.61
C ILE A 80 10.88 4.74 5.23
N GLY A 81 11.39 3.81 4.41
CA GLY A 81 11.94 2.54 4.88
C GLY A 81 13.14 2.72 5.82
N VAL A 82 14.05 3.66 5.50
CA VAL A 82 15.18 4.00 6.38
C VAL A 82 14.71 4.56 7.72
N ALA A 83 13.72 5.45 7.72
CA ALA A 83 13.15 6.00 8.94
C ALA A 83 12.46 4.91 9.78
N LEU A 84 11.61 4.10 9.14
CA LEU A 84 10.89 3.01 9.81
C LEU A 84 11.81 1.90 10.31
N TYR A 85 12.92 1.61 9.62
CA TYR A 85 13.92 0.63 10.08
C TYR A 85 14.56 1.06 11.41
N LYS A 86 14.87 2.35 11.54
CA LYS A 86 15.47 2.92 12.76
C LYS A 86 14.44 3.15 13.88
N ALA A 87 13.16 3.17 13.57
CA ALA A 87 12.10 3.42 14.55
C ALA A 87 11.95 2.25 15.55
N PRO A 88 11.55 2.52 16.81
CA PRO A 88 11.31 1.48 17.80
C PRO A 88 10.27 0.47 17.30
N SER A 89 10.61 -0.83 17.37
CA SER A 89 9.75 -1.90 16.83
C SER A 89 8.57 -2.26 17.75
N GLN A 90 8.55 -1.75 18.97
CA GLN A 90 7.58 -2.15 19.98
C GLN A 90 6.25 -1.39 19.91
N HIS A 91 6.11 -0.45 18.95
CA HIS A 91 4.87 0.33 18.80
C HIS A 91 4.01 -0.24 17.67
N PRO A 92 2.73 -0.58 17.93
CA PRO A 92 1.84 -1.15 16.91
C PRO A 92 1.71 -0.29 15.65
N THR A 93 1.65 1.03 15.81
CA THR A 93 1.58 1.99 14.70
C THR A 93 2.79 1.90 13.78
N VAL A 94 4.00 1.82 14.34
CA VAL A 94 5.24 1.70 13.55
C VAL A 94 5.26 0.37 12.78
N THR A 95 4.82 -0.71 13.42
CA THR A 95 4.71 -2.02 12.78
C THR A 95 3.68 -2.00 11.65
N ALA A 96 2.53 -1.35 11.85
CA ALA A 96 1.53 -1.16 10.80
C ALA A 96 2.07 -0.35 9.62
N MET A 97 2.82 0.72 9.88
CA MET A 97 3.48 1.51 8.82
C MET A 97 4.49 0.67 8.01
N ARG A 98 5.22 -0.26 8.65
CA ARG A 98 6.13 -1.19 7.96
C ARG A 98 5.36 -2.16 7.07
N ILE A 99 4.30 -2.78 7.57
CA ILE A 99 3.45 -3.71 6.81
C ILE A 99 2.80 -2.99 5.63
N SER A 100 2.28 -1.79 5.86
CA SER A 100 1.72 -0.94 4.82
C SER A 100 2.75 -0.63 3.72
N ALA A 101 3.96 -0.20 4.07
CA ALA A 101 5.03 0.08 3.12
C ALA A 101 5.44 -1.17 2.30
N LEU A 102 5.52 -2.35 2.94
CA LEU A 102 5.78 -3.62 2.24
C LEU A 102 4.64 -3.97 1.28
N SER A 103 3.38 -3.76 1.69
CA SER A 103 2.23 -3.97 0.81
C SER A 103 2.26 -3.06 -0.41
N LEU A 104 2.68 -1.80 -0.25
CA LEU A 104 2.83 -0.87 -1.38
C LEU A 104 3.89 -1.35 -2.39
N ILE A 105 5.00 -1.94 -1.91
CA ILE A 105 6.01 -2.56 -2.79
C ILE A 105 5.37 -3.72 -3.58
N GLY A 106 4.58 -4.56 -2.91
CA GLY A 106 3.85 -5.65 -3.57
C GLY A 106 2.86 -5.14 -4.63
N VAL A 107 2.11 -4.08 -4.32
CA VAL A 107 1.19 -3.42 -5.28
C VAL A 107 1.93 -2.89 -6.49
N LEU A 108 3.11 -2.27 -6.30
CA LEU A 108 3.95 -1.80 -7.39
C LEU A 108 4.44 -2.96 -8.27
N ALA A 109 4.89 -4.05 -7.66
CA ALA A 109 5.32 -5.25 -8.39
C ALA A 109 4.16 -5.84 -9.22
N MET A 110 2.96 -5.97 -8.66
CA MET A 110 1.78 -6.42 -9.39
C MET A 110 1.40 -5.47 -10.53
N GLY A 111 1.47 -4.16 -10.31
CA GLY A 111 1.24 -3.16 -11.35
C GLY A 111 2.24 -3.27 -12.50
N ALA A 112 3.51 -3.54 -12.19
CA ALA A 112 4.55 -3.78 -13.21
C ALA A 112 4.29 -5.06 -14.01
N LEU A 113 3.82 -6.14 -13.36
CA LEU A 113 3.42 -7.37 -14.04
C LEU A 113 2.26 -7.13 -15.02
N PHE A 114 1.20 -6.42 -14.60
CA PHE A 114 0.09 -6.06 -15.51
C PHE A 114 0.56 -5.28 -16.72
N LEU A 115 1.48 -4.37 -16.53
CA LEU A 115 1.99 -3.57 -17.62
C LEU A 115 2.88 -4.39 -18.56
N GLY A 116 3.68 -5.32 -18.04
CA GLY A 116 4.46 -6.27 -18.83
C GLY A 116 3.57 -7.18 -19.67
N GLU A 117 2.45 -7.65 -19.12
CA GLU A 117 1.45 -8.45 -19.84
C GLU A 117 0.85 -7.66 -21.02
N TYR A 118 0.42 -6.42 -20.77
CA TYR A 118 -0.12 -5.55 -21.82
C TYR A 118 0.88 -5.26 -22.96
N SER A 119 2.16 -5.15 -22.63
CA SER A 119 3.20 -4.76 -23.59
C SER A 119 3.74 -5.93 -24.40
N HIS A 120 3.79 -7.14 -23.84
CA HIS A 120 4.57 -8.26 -24.39
C HIS A 120 3.84 -9.61 -24.39
N GLY A 121 2.71 -9.76 -23.70
CA GLY A 121 1.95 -11.02 -23.62
C GLY A 121 2.72 -12.18 -22.99
N PHE A 122 3.63 -11.90 -22.04
CA PHE A 122 4.60 -12.89 -21.54
C PHE A 122 4.07 -13.84 -20.48
N TYR A 123 2.88 -13.61 -19.92
CA TYR A 123 2.47 -14.34 -18.72
C TYR A 123 1.15 -15.09 -18.91
N ASP A 124 1.22 -16.39 -18.67
CA ASP A 124 0.06 -17.28 -18.53
C ASP A 124 -0.40 -17.31 -17.05
N PHE A 125 -0.68 -16.12 -16.49
CA PHE A 125 -1.21 -16.02 -15.14
C PHE A 125 -2.73 -15.85 -15.14
N ASP A 126 -3.38 -16.41 -14.09
CA ASP A 126 -4.77 -16.09 -13.82
C ASP A 126 -4.88 -14.58 -13.50
N ARG A 127 -5.31 -13.83 -14.51
CA ARG A 127 -5.48 -12.38 -14.43
C ARG A 127 -6.46 -11.97 -13.34
N GLN A 128 -7.50 -12.78 -13.11
CA GLN A 128 -8.51 -12.50 -12.09
C GLN A 128 -7.88 -12.59 -10.68
N ALA A 129 -7.11 -13.65 -10.43
CA ALA A 129 -6.38 -13.82 -9.19
C ALA A 129 -5.38 -12.67 -8.96
N LEU A 130 -4.63 -12.27 -9.99
CA LEU A 130 -3.67 -11.17 -9.90
C LEU A 130 -4.35 -9.83 -9.59
N ILE A 131 -5.50 -9.53 -10.21
CA ILE A 131 -6.32 -8.36 -9.89
C ILE A 131 -6.78 -8.41 -8.43
N GLY A 132 -7.24 -9.56 -7.97
CA GLY A 132 -7.68 -9.76 -6.58
C GLY A 132 -6.56 -9.48 -5.58
N VAL A 133 -5.34 -9.96 -5.83
CA VAL A 133 -4.15 -9.69 -4.99
C VAL A 133 -3.78 -8.21 -5.02
N HIS A 134 -3.75 -7.60 -6.21
CA HIS A 134 -3.47 -6.16 -6.36
C HIS A 134 -4.45 -5.30 -5.56
N LEU A 135 -5.75 -5.62 -5.63
CA LEU A 135 -6.78 -4.93 -4.84
C LEU A 135 -6.60 -5.16 -3.33
N THR A 136 -6.35 -6.42 -2.92
CA THR A 136 -6.16 -6.77 -1.52
C THR A 136 -4.97 -6.02 -0.91
N TRP A 137 -3.83 -6.05 -1.58
CA TRP A 137 -2.64 -5.36 -1.08
C TRP A 137 -2.73 -3.84 -1.21
N GLY A 138 -3.43 -3.32 -2.23
CA GLY A 138 -3.62 -1.88 -2.40
C GLY A 138 -4.57 -1.30 -1.36
N LEU A 139 -5.79 -1.85 -1.25
CA LEU A 139 -6.82 -1.29 -0.38
C LEU A 139 -6.66 -1.73 1.07
N PHE A 140 -6.41 -3.01 1.34
CA PHE A 140 -6.29 -3.50 2.71
C PHE A 140 -4.84 -3.47 3.19
N GLY A 141 -3.88 -3.84 2.35
CA GLY A 141 -2.47 -3.85 2.72
C GLY A 141 -1.87 -2.45 2.89
N TRP A 142 -1.98 -1.59 1.89
CA TRP A 142 -1.46 -0.22 1.97
C TRP A 142 -2.40 0.70 2.74
N VAL A 143 -3.61 0.93 2.22
CA VAL A 143 -4.52 1.94 2.78
C VAL A 143 -5.07 1.51 4.13
N GLY A 144 -5.69 0.33 4.21
CA GLY A 144 -6.35 -0.16 5.42
C GLY A 144 -5.39 -0.35 6.59
N THR A 145 -4.21 -0.96 6.34
CA THR A 145 -3.21 -1.17 7.39
C THR A 145 -2.64 0.15 7.92
N LEU A 146 -2.43 1.14 7.06
CA LEU A 146 -1.95 2.45 7.50
C LEU A 146 -3.00 3.16 8.34
N ILE A 147 -4.26 3.17 7.91
CA ILE A 147 -5.37 3.75 8.68
C ILE A 147 -5.52 3.06 10.03
N LEU A 148 -5.54 1.73 10.03
CA LEU A 148 -5.62 0.93 11.25
C LEU A 148 -4.49 1.28 12.23
N GLY A 149 -3.26 1.28 11.75
CA GLY A 149 -2.09 1.56 12.58
C GLY A 149 -2.07 2.96 13.17
N VAL A 150 -2.41 3.95 12.37
CA VAL A 150 -2.48 5.36 12.83
C VAL A 150 -3.63 5.54 13.82
N SER A 151 -4.74 4.84 13.64
CA SER A 151 -5.90 4.90 14.52
C SER A 151 -5.60 4.47 15.95
N PHE A 152 -4.68 3.53 16.18
CA PHE A 152 -4.28 3.12 17.53
C PHE A 152 -3.74 4.26 18.39
N GLN A 153 -3.19 5.29 17.78
CA GLN A 153 -2.63 6.44 18.47
C GLN A 153 -3.51 7.68 18.36
N VAL A 154 -4.08 7.92 17.19
CA VAL A 154 -4.83 9.14 16.89
C VAL A 154 -6.20 9.13 17.56
N LEU A 155 -6.90 8.00 17.60
CA LEU A 155 -8.23 7.94 18.22
C LEU A 155 -8.18 8.23 19.74
N PRO A 156 -7.32 7.59 20.56
CA PRO A 156 -7.22 7.95 21.97
C PRO A 156 -6.88 9.42 22.19
N MET A 157 -5.98 9.98 21.39
CA MET A 157 -5.57 11.38 21.50
C MET A 157 -6.75 12.33 21.23
N PHE A 158 -7.54 12.12 20.17
CA PHE A 158 -8.65 12.98 19.83
C PHE A 158 -9.87 12.83 20.75
N TYR A 159 -10.13 11.62 21.22
CA TYR A 159 -11.27 11.35 22.10
C TYR A 159 -10.90 11.45 23.57
N MET A 160 -9.64 11.79 23.90
CA MET A 160 -9.13 11.90 25.29
C MET A 160 -9.44 10.63 26.13
N THR A 161 -9.35 9.48 25.49
CA THR A 161 -9.58 8.17 26.12
C THR A 161 -8.27 7.49 26.50
N ALA A 162 -8.35 6.41 27.27
CA ALA A 162 -7.18 5.59 27.56
C ALA A 162 -6.59 4.97 26.28
N ASP A 163 -5.27 4.82 26.26
CA ASP A 163 -4.56 4.21 25.13
C ASP A 163 -5.00 2.76 24.91
N PHE A 164 -4.94 2.33 23.66
CA PHE A 164 -5.16 0.93 23.33
C PHE A 164 -4.08 0.05 23.99
N SER A 165 -4.51 -1.05 24.59
CA SER A 165 -3.56 -2.06 25.08
C SER A 165 -2.67 -2.53 23.93
N THR A 166 -1.35 -2.44 24.12
CA THR A 166 -0.35 -2.86 23.10
C THR A 166 -0.58 -4.30 22.64
N LYS A 167 -0.94 -5.20 23.55
CA LYS A 167 -1.23 -6.61 23.21
C LYS A 167 -2.43 -6.72 22.27
N ARG A 168 -3.53 -6.02 22.57
CA ARG A 168 -4.73 -6.02 21.72
C ARG A 168 -4.45 -5.40 20.36
N ALA A 169 -3.76 -4.26 20.31
CA ALA A 169 -3.40 -3.63 19.06
C ALA A 169 -2.56 -4.54 18.16
N PHE A 170 -1.59 -5.26 18.74
CA PHE A 170 -0.82 -6.27 17.99
C PHE A 170 -1.67 -7.47 17.57
N SER A 171 -2.59 -7.96 18.40
CA SER A 171 -3.48 -9.07 18.03
C SER A 171 -4.34 -8.69 16.82
N VAL A 172 -4.95 -7.50 16.83
CA VAL A 172 -5.71 -6.97 15.69
C VAL A 172 -4.83 -6.85 14.45
N LEU A 173 -3.64 -6.25 14.59
CA LEU A 173 -2.73 -6.04 13.47
C LEU A 173 -2.25 -7.36 12.85
N TRP A 174 -1.92 -8.36 13.65
CA TRP A 174 -1.50 -9.67 13.14
C TRP A 174 -2.65 -10.47 12.52
N ALA A 175 -3.84 -10.41 13.11
CA ALA A 175 -5.04 -11.00 12.51
C ALA A 175 -5.36 -10.37 11.15
N TRP A 176 -5.29 -9.03 11.06
CA TRP A 176 -5.42 -8.29 9.81
C TRP A 176 -4.36 -8.69 8.78
N SER A 177 -3.08 -8.76 9.20
CA SER A 177 -1.97 -9.14 8.33
C SER A 177 -2.07 -10.58 7.82
N ALA A 178 -2.61 -11.49 8.64
CA ALA A 178 -2.88 -12.86 8.21
C ALA A 178 -3.85 -12.89 7.00
N SER A 179 -4.87 -12.04 6.99
CA SER A 179 -5.80 -11.92 5.85
C SER A 179 -5.09 -11.48 4.57
N LEU A 180 -4.08 -10.59 4.67
CA LEU A 180 -3.28 -10.13 3.52
C LEU A 180 -2.44 -11.26 2.88
N VAL A 181 -2.17 -12.33 3.61
CA VAL A 181 -1.48 -13.52 3.11
C VAL A 181 -2.48 -14.58 2.65
N LEU A 182 -3.52 -14.84 3.46
CA LEU A 182 -4.49 -15.90 3.19
C LEU A 182 -5.33 -15.62 1.93
N ILE A 183 -5.77 -14.37 1.72
CA ILE A 183 -6.58 -14.03 0.55
C ILE A 183 -5.81 -14.30 -0.76
N PRO A 184 -4.58 -13.83 -0.97
CA PRO A 184 -3.78 -14.19 -2.14
C PRO A 184 -3.58 -15.71 -2.31
N LEU A 185 -3.30 -16.42 -1.22
CA LEU A 185 -3.13 -17.88 -1.28
C LEU A 185 -4.39 -18.59 -1.77
N ILE A 186 -5.57 -18.17 -1.28
CA ILE A 186 -6.85 -18.74 -1.74
C ILE A 186 -7.07 -18.43 -3.22
N LEU A 187 -6.83 -17.19 -3.64
CA LEU A 187 -7.03 -16.77 -5.03
C LEU A 187 -6.14 -17.52 -6.02
N PHE A 188 -4.87 -17.78 -5.66
CA PHE A 188 -3.94 -18.46 -6.57
C PHE A 188 -4.01 -19.98 -6.53
N PHE A 189 -4.21 -20.56 -5.34
CA PHE A 189 -4.09 -22.01 -5.16
C PHE A 189 -5.42 -22.74 -5.02
N LEU A 190 -6.51 -22.01 -4.70
CA LEU A 190 -7.85 -22.57 -4.48
C LEU A 190 -8.91 -21.73 -5.21
N PRO A 191 -8.78 -21.49 -6.52
CA PRO A 191 -9.70 -20.59 -7.23
C PRO A 191 -11.15 -21.04 -7.18
N GLU A 192 -11.40 -22.37 -7.18
CA GLU A 192 -12.75 -22.93 -7.06
C GLU A 192 -13.39 -22.70 -5.69
N GLN A 193 -12.57 -22.43 -4.68
CA GLN A 193 -12.98 -22.15 -3.30
C GLN A 193 -12.94 -20.66 -2.94
N SER A 194 -12.89 -19.79 -3.95
CA SER A 194 -12.91 -18.32 -3.76
C SER A 194 -14.13 -17.83 -2.96
N HIS A 195 -15.24 -18.59 -2.94
CA HIS A 195 -16.39 -18.32 -2.08
C HIS A 195 -16.05 -18.40 -0.57
N LEU A 196 -14.90 -19.00 -0.20
CA LEU A 196 -14.42 -19.05 1.18
C LEU A 196 -13.58 -17.81 1.58
N LEU A 197 -13.42 -16.83 0.70
CA LEU A 197 -12.66 -15.60 1.00
C LEU A 197 -13.19 -14.85 2.22
N TRP A 198 -14.50 -14.95 2.50
CA TRP A 198 -15.08 -14.39 3.70
C TRP A 198 -14.51 -14.99 4.98
N LEU A 199 -14.08 -16.27 4.97
CA LEU A 199 -13.41 -16.91 6.12
C LEU A 199 -12.03 -16.32 6.37
N ALA A 200 -11.31 -15.94 5.33
CA ALA A 200 -10.01 -15.30 5.44
C ALA A 200 -10.10 -13.86 5.99
N ALA A 201 -11.28 -13.24 5.92
CA ALA A 201 -11.54 -11.92 6.49
C ALA A 201 -11.96 -11.97 7.97
N LEU A 202 -12.40 -13.13 8.48
CA LEU A 202 -12.86 -13.30 9.88
C LEU A 202 -11.82 -12.91 10.95
N PRO A 203 -10.50 -13.17 10.79
CA PRO A 203 -9.52 -12.75 11.78
C PRO A 203 -9.55 -11.24 12.10
N GLY A 204 -9.94 -10.42 11.12
CA GLY A 204 -10.09 -8.97 11.33
C GLY A 204 -11.43 -8.54 11.94
N ALA A 205 -12.46 -9.40 11.91
CA ALA A 205 -13.81 -9.05 12.34
C ALA A 205 -14.07 -9.32 13.83
N GLY A 206 -13.24 -10.15 14.47
CA GLY A 206 -13.38 -10.56 15.90
C GLY A 206 -12.37 -9.90 16.85
N ALA A 207 -11.56 -8.96 16.39
CA ALA A 207 -10.54 -8.26 17.15
C ALA A 207 -10.96 -6.84 17.41
#